data_f36912902c1c40223007d65b4a7742a1
#
_entry.id   f36912902c1c40223007d65b4a7742a1
#
_cell.length_a   1.000
_cell.length_b   1.000
_cell.length_c   1.000
_cell.angle_alpha   90.00
_cell.angle_beta   90.00
_cell.angle_gamma   90.00
#
_symmetry.space_group_name_H-M   'P 1'
#
loop_
_entity.id
_entity.type
_entity.pdbx_description
1 polymer ?
#
loop_
_entity_poly.entity_id
_entity_poly.type
_entity_poly.pdbx_seq_one_letter_code
_entity_poly.pdbx_strand_id
1 'polypeptide(L)'
;MKIAIAQINPLIGDLSGNAQKILEMSQQASLTGVRLLLTPELSICGYPPRDLLLNPSFVVSINQTLEKLAADLPPNLAVLVGTVVKNSQAHITGGKNLFNSIALLENGQIQHFFHKRLLPTYDVFDEHRYFEHGLEPNHFKLDNLHIGVTICEDLWNNEEFWGKRSYPINPINDLADLEVDLIVNLSASPYTVGKQNLREAMLKHCAVSFQKPIIYTNQVGGNDDLIFDGRSFAVNKQGKIVSRAHGFVSDFITIEFNSNKQDIELGHISPVDKSENEEIWNALVLGVKDYVHKCRFSKVLLGLSGGVDSALVATIATAALGKENVIGVLMPSPYSSEHSITDALALAKNLDIQTQILPIGELMQAFDSSLNDLFMGTEFGIAEENLQSRIRGNLLMAISNKFGYLLLSTGNKSEVAVGYCTLYGDMNGGLSVIADVPKTRVYSLCKWLNSRQLQEVI
;
A
#
# COMPACT_ATOMS: atom_id res chain seq x y z
N MET A 1 3.66 11.10 -29.45
CA MET A 1 4.10 9.77 -28.92
C MET A 1 3.07 9.32 -27.89
N LYS A 2 2.62 8.05 -27.98
CA LYS A 2 1.69 7.49 -27.00
C LYS A 2 2.45 6.80 -25.87
N ILE A 3 2.17 7.19 -24.63
CA ILE A 3 2.80 6.69 -23.40
C ILE A 3 1.70 6.03 -22.57
N ALA A 4 1.99 4.97 -21.84
CA ALA A 4 1.03 4.38 -20.89
C ALA A 4 1.62 4.27 -19.49
N ILE A 5 0.73 4.32 -18.51
CA ILE A 5 1.01 3.99 -17.11
C ILE A 5 0.37 2.64 -16.81
N ALA A 6 1.17 1.69 -16.33
CA ALA A 6 0.71 0.46 -15.70
C ALA A 6 0.73 0.63 -14.18
N GLN A 7 -0.38 1.07 -13.62
CA GLN A 7 -0.59 1.13 -12.16
C GLN A 7 -0.89 -0.27 -11.64
N ILE A 8 0.16 -1.02 -11.30
CA ILE A 8 0.05 -2.42 -10.89
C ILE A 8 0.11 -2.59 -9.36
N ASN A 9 -0.39 -3.74 -8.91
CA ASN A 9 -0.33 -4.21 -7.52
C ASN A 9 0.67 -5.38 -7.43
N PRO A 10 1.96 -5.11 -7.17
CA PRO A 10 2.96 -6.17 -7.06
C PRO A 10 2.85 -6.90 -5.72
N LEU A 11 3.26 -8.17 -5.71
CA LEU A 11 3.46 -8.96 -4.50
C LEU A 11 4.95 -9.00 -4.17
N ILE A 12 5.31 -8.64 -2.93
CA ILE A 12 6.71 -8.66 -2.49
C ILE A 12 7.27 -10.08 -2.61
N GLY A 13 8.40 -10.21 -3.31
CA GLY A 13 9.11 -11.47 -3.49
C GLY A 13 8.57 -12.37 -4.61
N ASP A 14 7.40 -12.10 -5.18
CA ASP A 14 6.86 -12.88 -6.30
C ASP A 14 7.37 -12.35 -7.64
N LEU A 15 8.63 -12.63 -7.94
CA LEU A 15 9.30 -12.13 -9.13
C LEU A 15 8.58 -12.55 -10.42
N SER A 16 8.16 -13.82 -10.51
CA SER A 16 7.48 -14.36 -11.70
C SER A 16 6.08 -13.78 -11.89
N GLY A 17 5.29 -13.69 -10.82
CA GLY A 17 3.95 -13.12 -10.88
C GLY A 17 3.97 -11.63 -11.18
N ASN A 18 4.92 -10.87 -10.65
CA ASN A 18 5.07 -9.45 -10.97
C ASN A 18 5.53 -9.23 -12.42
N ALA A 19 6.49 -10.02 -12.91
CA ALA A 19 6.92 -9.99 -14.32
C ALA A 19 5.75 -10.31 -15.26
N GLN A 20 4.93 -11.30 -14.91
CA GLN A 20 3.74 -11.66 -15.70
C GLN A 20 2.74 -10.50 -15.78
N LYS A 21 2.47 -9.80 -14.68
CA LYS A 21 1.61 -8.61 -14.68
C LYS A 21 2.16 -7.50 -15.59
N ILE A 22 3.48 -7.28 -15.55
CA ILE A 22 4.14 -6.29 -16.42
C ILE A 22 4.02 -6.71 -17.89
N LEU A 23 4.21 -7.99 -18.19
CA LEU A 23 4.07 -8.52 -19.55
C LEU A 23 2.64 -8.37 -20.10
N GLU A 24 1.62 -8.66 -19.29
CA GLU A 24 0.21 -8.47 -19.64
C GLU A 24 -0.10 -6.99 -19.97
N MET A 25 0.38 -6.05 -19.13
CA MET A 25 0.26 -4.61 -19.40
C MET A 25 1.02 -4.20 -20.65
N SER A 26 2.17 -4.81 -20.93
CA SER A 26 2.97 -4.56 -22.13
C SER A 26 2.26 -5.04 -23.40
N GLN A 27 1.60 -6.18 -23.35
CA GLN A 27 0.78 -6.70 -24.45
C GLN A 27 -0.40 -5.77 -24.72
N GLN A 28 -1.09 -5.31 -23.68
CA GLN A 28 -2.17 -4.32 -23.81
C GLN A 28 -1.67 -3.00 -24.40
N ALA A 29 -0.50 -2.53 -23.96
CA ALA A 29 0.15 -1.33 -24.46
C ALA A 29 0.44 -1.45 -25.97
N SER A 30 1.04 -2.56 -26.38
CA SER A 30 1.36 -2.83 -27.80
C SER A 30 0.11 -2.83 -28.68
N LEU A 31 -0.97 -3.48 -28.24
CA LEU A 31 -2.25 -3.53 -28.98
C LEU A 31 -2.88 -2.14 -29.17
N THR A 32 -2.59 -1.20 -28.29
CA THR A 32 -3.12 0.18 -28.35
C THR A 32 -2.14 1.18 -28.98
N GLY A 33 -1.02 0.71 -29.53
CA GLY A 33 -0.01 1.54 -30.18
C GLY A 33 0.80 2.43 -29.24
N VAL A 34 0.97 2.01 -27.98
CA VAL A 34 1.83 2.67 -27.01
C VAL A 34 3.29 2.45 -27.39
N ARG A 35 4.10 3.50 -27.28
CA ARG A 35 5.54 3.44 -27.55
C ARG A 35 6.38 3.32 -26.29
N LEU A 36 5.90 3.84 -25.14
CA LEU A 36 6.57 3.78 -23.84
C LEU A 36 5.58 3.38 -22.76
N LEU A 37 5.89 2.33 -22.00
CA LEU A 37 5.14 1.89 -20.83
C LEU A 37 5.93 2.19 -19.55
N LEU A 38 5.26 2.76 -18.55
CA LEU A 38 5.82 3.07 -17.24
C LEU A 38 5.24 2.12 -16.19
N THR A 39 6.09 1.48 -15.39
CA THR A 39 5.69 0.70 -14.22
C THR A 39 6.16 1.38 -12.92
N PRO A 40 5.64 1.01 -11.74
CA PRO A 40 6.07 1.58 -10.46
C PRO A 40 7.54 1.27 -10.10
N GLU A 41 8.04 1.99 -9.09
CA GLU A 41 9.31 1.71 -8.42
C GLU A 41 9.35 0.26 -7.90
N LEU A 42 10.50 -0.41 -8.02
CA LEU A 42 10.75 -1.79 -7.61
C LEU A 42 9.66 -2.80 -8.02
N SER A 43 8.98 -2.56 -9.13
CA SER A 43 7.81 -3.34 -9.57
C SER A 43 8.08 -4.83 -9.80
N ILE A 44 9.34 -5.22 -10.11
CA ILE A 44 9.74 -6.63 -10.26
C ILE A 44 9.71 -7.37 -8.91
N CYS A 45 10.28 -6.80 -7.86
CA CYS A 45 10.36 -7.46 -6.56
C CYS A 45 9.26 -7.06 -5.58
N GLY A 46 8.48 -6.01 -5.91
CA GLY A 46 7.52 -5.37 -5.00
C GLY A 46 8.19 -4.47 -3.97
N TYR A 47 7.51 -3.39 -3.56
CA TYR A 47 7.99 -2.42 -2.57
C TYR A 47 7.14 -2.51 -1.28
N PRO A 48 7.78 -2.53 -0.09
CA PRO A 48 9.22 -2.54 0.18
C PRO A 48 9.76 -3.98 0.32
N PRO A 49 10.84 -4.35 -0.38
CA PRO A 49 11.41 -5.71 -0.30
C PRO A 49 12.20 -5.98 0.98
N ARG A 50 12.60 -4.94 1.72
CA ARG A 50 13.30 -5.02 3.01
C ARG A 50 14.47 -6.03 2.99
N ASP A 51 14.59 -6.86 4.02
CA ASP A 51 15.72 -7.80 4.22
C ASP A 51 15.80 -8.94 3.19
N LEU A 52 14.81 -9.12 2.30
CA LEU A 52 14.96 -9.98 1.12
C LEU A 52 16.17 -9.57 0.27
N LEU A 53 16.51 -8.27 0.26
CA LEU A 53 17.65 -7.72 -0.46
C LEU A 53 19.01 -8.13 0.12
N LEU A 54 19.06 -8.62 1.35
CA LEU A 54 20.27 -9.14 1.97
C LEU A 54 20.60 -10.56 1.49
N ASN A 55 19.67 -11.22 0.79
CA ASN A 55 19.87 -12.53 0.20
C ASN A 55 20.46 -12.41 -1.23
N PRO A 56 21.72 -12.78 -1.47
CA PRO A 56 22.34 -12.66 -2.79
C PRO A 56 21.63 -13.45 -3.89
N SER A 57 21.04 -14.61 -3.57
CA SER A 57 20.31 -15.43 -4.55
C SER A 57 19.03 -14.75 -5.00
N PHE A 58 18.37 -13.99 -4.12
CA PHE A 58 17.19 -13.20 -4.48
C PHE A 58 17.55 -12.10 -5.48
N VAL A 59 18.65 -11.39 -5.26
CA VAL A 59 19.15 -10.35 -6.19
C VAL A 59 19.52 -10.94 -7.56
N VAL A 60 20.14 -12.12 -7.59
CA VAL A 60 20.43 -12.83 -8.85
C VAL A 60 19.15 -13.19 -9.58
N SER A 61 18.14 -13.69 -8.84
CA SER A 61 16.83 -14.05 -9.42
C SER A 61 16.08 -12.84 -9.97
N ILE A 62 16.20 -11.66 -9.34
CA ILE A 62 15.63 -10.39 -9.87
C ILE A 62 16.20 -10.13 -11.27
N ASN A 63 17.53 -10.18 -11.44
CA ASN A 63 18.19 -9.91 -12.73
C ASN A 63 17.77 -10.93 -13.80
N GLN A 64 17.76 -12.22 -13.47
CA GLN A 64 17.32 -13.27 -14.40
C GLN A 64 15.87 -13.07 -14.83
N THR A 65 14.99 -12.68 -13.91
CA THR A 65 13.58 -12.40 -14.21
C THR A 65 13.46 -11.19 -15.13
N LEU A 66 14.26 -10.15 -14.90
CA LEU A 66 14.27 -8.95 -15.73
C LEU A 66 14.77 -9.23 -17.16
N GLU A 67 15.83 -10.03 -17.30
CA GLU A 67 16.37 -10.46 -18.60
C GLU A 67 15.31 -11.26 -19.39
N LYS A 68 14.64 -12.20 -18.72
CA LYS A 68 13.55 -12.96 -19.33
C LYS A 68 12.40 -12.06 -19.74
N LEU A 69 11.96 -11.16 -18.86
CA LEU A 69 10.90 -10.20 -19.18
C LEU A 69 11.29 -9.37 -20.42
N ALA A 70 12.53 -8.87 -20.48
CA ALA A 70 12.99 -8.09 -21.63
C ALA A 70 12.86 -8.88 -22.94
N ALA A 71 13.25 -10.17 -22.94
CA ALA A 71 13.16 -11.04 -24.12
C ALA A 71 11.70 -11.34 -24.55
N ASP A 72 10.76 -11.37 -23.59
CA ASP A 72 9.36 -11.69 -23.84
C ASP A 72 8.49 -10.47 -24.22
N LEU A 73 9.04 -9.23 -24.14
CA LEU A 73 8.31 -8.00 -24.44
C LEU A 73 7.91 -7.90 -25.92
N PRO A 74 6.73 -7.29 -26.22
CA PRO A 74 6.35 -6.98 -27.58
C PRO A 74 7.38 -6.10 -28.32
N PRO A 75 7.59 -6.28 -29.63
CA PRO A 75 8.46 -5.42 -30.41
C PRO A 75 7.95 -3.97 -30.47
N ASN A 76 8.84 -3.02 -30.67
CA ASN A 76 8.53 -1.58 -30.79
C ASN A 76 7.91 -0.95 -29.53
N LEU A 77 7.99 -1.61 -28.38
CA LEU A 77 7.57 -1.09 -27.08
C LEU A 77 8.81 -0.93 -26.19
N ALA A 78 9.04 0.28 -25.70
CA ALA A 78 9.98 0.53 -24.60
C ALA A 78 9.24 0.44 -23.26
N VAL A 79 9.83 -0.20 -22.26
CA VAL A 79 9.24 -0.34 -20.93
C VAL A 79 10.23 0.12 -19.87
N LEU A 80 9.81 1.02 -18.99
CA LEU A 80 10.55 1.39 -17.78
C LEU A 80 10.07 0.54 -16.62
N VAL A 81 10.96 -0.29 -16.07
CA VAL A 81 10.64 -1.29 -15.05
C VAL A 81 11.43 -1.04 -13.78
N GLY A 82 10.72 -0.87 -12.64
CA GLY A 82 11.34 -0.75 -11.32
C GLY A 82 12.02 -2.05 -10.89
N THR A 83 13.32 -1.99 -10.54
CA THR A 83 14.16 -3.15 -10.25
C THR A 83 15.27 -2.82 -9.24
N VAL A 84 16.04 -3.84 -8.86
CA VAL A 84 17.26 -3.72 -8.04
C VAL A 84 18.47 -4.09 -8.88
N VAL A 85 19.53 -3.29 -8.79
CA VAL A 85 20.77 -3.52 -9.52
C VAL A 85 21.94 -3.66 -8.55
N LYS A 86 22.84 -4.61 -8.81
CA LYS A 86 24.05 -4.79 -8.00
C LYS A 86 25.04 -3.65 -8.26
N ASN A 87 25.54 -3.03 -7.20
CA ASN A 87 26.63 -2.06 -7.26
C ASN A 87 27.97 -2.80 -7.36
N SER A 88 28.52 -2.91 -8.57
CA SER A 88 29.79 -3.57 -8.81
C SER A 88 30.99 -2.83 -8.20
N GLN A 89 30.86 -1.55 -7.88
CA GLN A 89 31.91 -0.71 -7.30
C GLN A 89 31.91 -0.69 -5.77
N ALA A 90 30.90 -1.26 -5.11
CA ALA A 90 30.75 -1.20 -3.64
C ALA A 90 32.00 -1.70 -2.89
N HIS A 91 32.66 -2.74 -3.38
CA HIS A 91 33.87 -3.30 -2.77
C HIS A 91 35.11 -2.39 -2.92
N ILE A 92 35.07 -1.44 -3.85
CA ILE A 92 36.15 -0.45 -4.08
C ILE A 92 35.85 0.83 -3.30
N THR A 93 34.61 1.30 -3.38
CA THR A 93 34.22 2.61 -2.82
C THR A 93 33.78 2.53 -1.36
N GLY A 94 33.50 1.33 -0.82
CA GLY A 94 32.95 1.14 0.52
C GLY A 94 31.46 1.46 0.64
N GLY A 95 30.77 1.65 -0.48
CA GLY A 95 29.33 1.95 -0.54
C GLY A 95 28.42 0.73 -0.36
N LYS A 96 27.12 0.93 -0.54
CA LYS A 96 26.11 -0.15 -0.48
C LYS A 96 26.19 -1.04 -1.71
N ASN A 97 25.83 -2.32 -1.53
CA ASN A 97 25.94 -3.33 -2.58
C ASN A 97 24.88 -3.26 -3.68
N LEU A 98 23.83 -2.45 -3.50
CA LEU A 98 22.67 -2.41 -4.37
C LEU A 98 22.27 -0.97 -4.70
N PHE A 99 21.63 -0.81 -5.86
CA PHE A 99 20.92 0.40 -6.26
C PHE A 99 19.42 0.10 -6.39
N ASN A 100 18.57 1.00 -5.92
CA ASN A 100 17.18 1.10 -6.33
C ASN A 100 17.15 1.73 -7.73
N SER A 101 16.61 1.04 -8.72
CA SER A 101 16.84 1.40 -10.12
C SER A 101 15.60 1.21 -10.98
N ILE A 102 15.61 1.88 -12.12
CA ILE A 102 14.71 1.64 -13.24
C ILE A 102 15.53 1.05 -14.39
N ALA A 103 15.04 -0.03 -14.99
CA ALA A 103 15.59 -0.59 -16.21
C ALA A 103 14.78 -0.11 -17.41
N LEU A 104 15.45 0.33 -18.46
CA LEU A 104 14.86 0.52 -19.79
C LEU A 104 14.98 -0.78 -20.58
N LEU A 105 13.84 -1.40 -20.85
CA LEU A 105 13.74 -2.62 -21.66
C LEU A 105 13.22 -2.27 -23.05
N GLU A 106 13.90 -2.69 -24.09
CA GLU A 106 13.50 -2.48 -25.48
C GLU A 106 14.20 -3.49 -26.39
N ASN A 107 13.53 -3.90 -27.47
CA ASN A 107 14.09 -4.80 -28.51
C ASN A 107 14.66 -6.11 -27.92
N GLY A 108 13.99 -6.68 -26.93
CA GLY A 108 14.39 -7.95 -26.32
C GLY A 108 15.57 -7.86 -25.34
N GLN A 109 16.01 -6.66 -24.97
CA GLN A 109 17.21 -6.45 -24.15
C GLN A 109 17.02 -5.34 -23.13
N ILE A 110 17.85 -5.36 -22.09
CA ILE A 110 18.03 -4.26 -21.14
C ILE A 110 18.97 -3.24 -21.81
N GLN A 111 18.45 -2.06 -22.10
CA GLN A 111 19.22 -1.00 -22.76
C GLN A 111 20.03 -0.17 -21.78
N HIS A 112 19.44 0.14 -20.61
CA HIS A 112 20.06 1.01 -19.62
C HIS A 112 19.46 0.81 -18.23
N PHE A 113 20.21 1.21 -17.19
CA PHE A 113 19.74 1.32 -15.80
C PHE A 113 19.86 2.76 -15.31
N PHE A 114 18.83 3.25 -14.65
CA PHE A 114 18.76 4.54 -13.98
C PHE A 114 18.70 4.31 -12.48
N HIS A 115 19.55 4.99 -11.70
CA HIS A 115 19.66 4.76 -10.26
C HIS A 115 18.99 5.89 -9.48
N LYS A 116 18.24 5.54 -8.43
CA LYS A 116 17.62 6.50 -7.50
C LYS A 116 18.68 7.35 -6.83
N ARG A 117 18.49 8.66 -6.82
CA ARG A 117 19.47 9.62 -6.30
C ARG A 117 19.17 10.04 -4.87
N LEU A 118 17.90 10.12 -4.47
CA LEU A 118 17.49 10.49 -3.13
C LEU A 118 16.90 9.27 -2.41
N LEU A 119 17.52 8.87 -1.29
CA LEU A 119 17.14 7.70 -0.52
C LEU A 119 16.51 8.15 0.81
N PRO A 120 15.19 8.00 1.00
CA PRO A 120 14.51 8.40 2.22
C PRO A 120 14.84 7.47 3.40
N THR A 121 15.01 8.06 4.60
CA THR A 121 15.28 7.37 5.87
C THR A 121 14.40 7.90 6.99
N TYR A 122 13.23 8.39 6.67
CA TYR A 122 12.27 8.97 7.60
C TYR A 122 10.94 8.22 7.53
N ASP A 123 10.11 8.32 8.60
CA ASP A 123 8.81 7.69 8.73
C ASP A 123 8.91 6.17 8.49
N VAL A 124 8.29 5.65 7.44
CA VAL A 124 8.26 4.22 7.08
C VAL A 124 9.43 3.79 6.19
N PHE A 125 10.29 4.73 5.79
CA PHE A 125 11.36 4.48 4.84
C PHE A 125 12.69 4.18 5.55
N ASP A 126 13.43 3.18 5.04
CA ASP A 126 14.80 2.84 5.45
C ASP A 126 15.64 2.42 4.22
N GLU A 127 15.57 3.21 3.15
CA GLU A 127 16.21 2.83 1.89
C GLU A 127 17.74 2.88 1.94
N HIS A 128 18.31 3.82 2.71
CA HIS A 128 19.77 3.92 2.87
C HIS A 128 20.37 2.69 3.58
N ARG A 129 19.56 1.86 4.23
CA ARG A 129 20.02 0.57 4.79
C ARG A 129 20.50 -0.36 3.68
N TYR A 130 19.87 -0.34 2.51
CA TYR A 130 20.06 -1.31 1.44
C TYR A 130 20.75 -0.75 0.21
N PHE A 131 20.48 0.52 -0.14
CA PHE A 131 20.83 1.09 -1.44
C PHE A 131 21.90 2.17 -1.36
N GLU A 132 22.67 2.27 -2.44
CA GLU A 132 23.58 3.37 -2.72
C GLU A 132 22.88 4.44 -3.56
N HIS A 133 23.34 5.68 -3.43
CA HIS A 133 22.84 6.81 -4.20
C HIS A 133 23.30 6.75 -5.66
N GLY A 134 22.40 6.99 -6.61
CA GLY A 134 22.76 7.32 -7.98
C GLY A 134 23.49 8.67 -8.06
N LEU A 135 24.52 8.74 -8.86
CA LEU A 135 25.37 9.95 -8.99
C LEU A 135 24.95 10.83 -10.16
N GLU A 136 24.61 10.20 -11.28
CA GLU A 136 24.34 10.88 -12.55
C GLU A 136 22.86 11.23 -12.72
N PRO A 137 22.55 12.32 -13.46
CA PRO A 137 21.18 12.60 -13.88
C PRO A 137 20.65 11.49 -14.80
N ASN A 138 19.45 11.02 -14.51
CA ASN A 138 18.85 9.91 -15.24
C ASN A 138 18.02 10.40 -16.44
N HIS A 139 18.48 10.12 -17.65
CA HIS A 139 17.78 10.49 -18.88
C HIS A 139 18.08 9.53 -20.03
N PHE A 140 17.23 9.51 -21.04
CA PHE A 140 17.44 8.76 -22.27
C PHE A 140 16.69 9.41 -23.44
N LYS A 141 17.05 9.00 -24.66
CA LYS A 141 16.33 9.40 -25.87
C LYS A 141 15.51 8.22 -26.38
N LEU A 142 14.26 8.47 -26.68
CA LEU A 142 13.34 7.52 -27.32
C LEU A 142 12.72 8.20 -28.54
N ASP A 143 13.02 7.68 -29.72
CA ASP A 143 12.69 8.33 -30.99
C ASP A 143 13.23 9.79 -30.99
N ASN A 144 12.34 10.78 -31.05
CA ASN A 144 12.71 12.20 -31.06
C ASN A 144 12.49 12.90 -29.70
N LEU A 145 12.21 12.14 -28.62
CA LEU A 145 11.99 12.70 -27.29
C LEU A 145 13.17 12.47 -26.37
N HIS A 146 13.59 13.50 -25.67
CA HIS A 146 14.54 13.44 -24.57
C HIS A 146 13.78 13.35 -23.26
N ILE A 147 13.86 12.21 -22.58
CA ILE A 147 13.04 11.88 -21.41
C ILE A 147 13.93 11.84 -20.17
N GLY A 148 13.58 12.64 -19.15
CA GLY A 148 14.16 12.58 -17.83
C GLY A 148 13.46 11.52 -16.98
N VAL A 149 14.22 10.73 -16.21
CA VAL A 149 13.71 9.69 -15.31
C VAL A 149 14.00 10.05 -13.88
N THR A 150 13.00 9.96 -13.02
CA THR A 150 13.13 10.14 -11.58
C THR A 150 12.45 9.00 -10.85
N ILE A 151 12.91 8.70 -9.65
CA ILE A 151 12.39 7.61 -8.84
C ILE A 151 11.89 8.16 -7.51
N CYS A 152 10.58 8.13 -7.30
CA CYS A 152 9.89 8.47 -6.06
C CYS A 152 10.41 9.76 -5.40
N GLU A 153 11.29 9.62 -4.40
CA GLU A 153 11.86 10.72 -3.60
C GLU A 153 12.61 11.78 -4.42
N ASP A 154 13.10 11.43 -5.61
CA ASP A 154 13.84 12.36 -6.47
C ASP A 154 13.04 13.62 -6.85
N LEU A 155 11.71 13.58 -6.74
CA LEU A 155 10.81 14.74 -6.93
C LEU A 155 10.61 15.61 -5.67
N TRP A 156 10.98 15.10 -4.48
CA TRP A 156 10.53 15.69 -3.20
C TRP A 156 11.47 16.76 -2.64
N ASN A 157 12.56 17.13 -3.31
CA ASN A 157 13.56 18.07 -2.82
C ASN A 157 13.49 19.47 -3.50
N ASN A 158 12.30 19.93 -3.85
CA ASN A 158 12.14 21.29 -4.40
C ASN A 158 12.07 22.30 -3.26
N GLU A 159 13.12 23.15 -3.12
CA GLU A 159 13.24 24.14 -2.05
C GLU A 159 12.17 25.24 -2.14
N GLU A 160 11.78 25.67 -3.35
CA GLU A 160 10.75 26.69 -3.53
C GLU A 160 9.38 26.21 -3.07
N PHE A 161 9.09 24.91 -3.26
CA PHE A 161 7.83 24.32 -2.80
C PHE A 161 7.81 24.05 -1.29
N TRP A 162 8.91 23.52 -0.74
CA TRP A 162 8.98 23.10 0.67
C TRP A 162 9.46 24.19 1.63
N GLY A 163 10.01 25.30 1.12
CA GLY A 163 10.65 26.34 1.93
C GLY A 163 11.97 25.89 2.58
N LYS A 164 12.41 24.69 2.30
CA LYS A 164 13.67 24.09 2.80
C LYS A 164 14.19 23.04 1.84
N ARG A 165 15.47 22.77 1.93
CA ARG A 165 16.14 21.65 1.23
C ARG A 165 16.36 20.48 2.21
N SER A 166 15.94 19.28 1.84
CA SER A 166 16.13 18.06 2.63
C SER A 166 17.37 17.27 2.21
N TYR A 167 17.79 17.43 0.94
CA TYR A 167 18.96 16.76 0.37
C TYR A 167 19.88 17.77 -0.32
N PRO A 168 21.21 17.47 -0.44
CA PRO A 168 22.17 18.40 -1.04
C PRO A 168 21.97 18.65 -2.54
N ILE A 169 21.33 17.72 -3.25
CA ILE A 169 21.08 17.80 -4.70
C ILE A 169 19.59 17.86 -5.01
N ASN A 170 19.24 18.46 -6.15
CA ASN A 170 17.88 18.44 -6.68
C ASN A 170 17.89 17.78 -8.07
N PRO A 171 17.47 16.51 -8.18
CA PRO A 171 17.51 15.78 -9.45
C PRO A 171 16.71 16.46 -10.59
N ILE A 172 15.66 17.21 -10.26
CA ILE A 172 14.84 17.91 -11.26
C ILE A 172 15.60 19.08 -11.88
N ASN A 173 16.40 19.83 -11.10
CA ASN A 173 17.23 20.89 -11.63
C ASN A 173 18.23 20.35 -12.67
N ASP A 174 18.89 19.24 -12.36
CA ASP A 174 19.85 18.62 -13.27
C ASP A 174 19.18 18.16 -14.59
N LEU A 175 17.92 17.68 -14.53
CA LEU A 175 17.15 17.32 -15.74
C LEU A 175 16.71 18.57 -16.52
N ALA A 176 16.39 19.65 -15.85
CA ALA A 176 16.06 20.92 -16.52
C ALA A 176 17.28 21.49 -17.28
N ASP A 177 18.47 21.40 -16.68
CA ASP A 177 19.75 21.83 -17.31
C ASP A 177 20.09 20.97 -18.55
N LEU A 178 19.63 19.71 -18.58
CA LEU A 178 19.78 18.81 -19.74
C LEU A 178 18.71 19.04 -20.82
N GLU A 179 17.82 20.01 -20.64
CA GLU A 179 16.74 20.38 -21.59
C GLU A 179 15.87 19.18 -22.01
N VAL A 180 15.55 18.26 -21.07
CA VAL A 180 14.64 17.16 -21.37
C VAL A 180 13.25 17.66 -21.81
N ASP A 181 12.55 16.91 -22.68
CA ASP A 181 11.23 17.28 -23.19
C ASP A 181 10.10 16.90 -22.21
N LEU A 182 10.30 15.82 -21.47
CA LEU A 182 9.34 15.19 -20.58
C LEU A 182 10.06 14.62 -19.37
N ILE A 183 9.46 14.69 -18.19
CA ILE A 183 9.93 14.01 -16.99
C ILE A 183 8.95 12.88 -16.64
N VAL A 184 9.47 11.68 -16.40
CA VAL A 184 8.69 10.55 -15.86
C VAL A 184 9.18 10.21 -14.46
N ASN A 185 8.25 9.96 -13.55
CA ASN A 185 8.55 9.53 -12.19
C ASN A 185 7.90 8.18 -11.90
N LEU A 186 8.69 7.24 -11.44
CA LEU A 186 8.23 5.91 -11.05
C LEU A 186 8.32 5.77 -9.53
N SER A 187 7.17 5.58 -8.89
CA SER A 187 7.02 5.65 -7.44
C SER A 187 6.39 4.42 -6.83
N ALA A 188 6.74 4.18 -5.56
CA ALA A 188 5.98 3.40 -4.60
C ALA A 188 5.77 4.26 -3.35
N SER A 189 4.96 5.31 -3.50
CA SER A 189 4.68 6.30 -2.44
C SER A 189 3.51 5.83 -1.60
N PRO A 190 3.70 5.54 -0.29
CA PRO A 190 2.65 5.06 0.60
C PRO A 190 1.53 6.09 0.76
N TYR A 191 0.33 5.56 0.98
CA TYR A 191 -0.86 6.33 1.27
C TYR A 191 -0.80 6.95 2.68
N THR A 192 -1.18 8.21 2.75
CA THR A 192 -1.67 8.88 3.96
C THR A 192 -2.82 9.81 3.57
N VAL A 193 -3.69 10.14 4.51
CA VAL A 193 -4.84 11.04 4.26
C VAL A 193 -4.37 12.35 3.64
N GLY A 194 -4.97 12.73 2.51
CA GLY A 194 -4.64 13.97 1.79
C GLY A 194 -3.34 13.93 0.97
N LYS A 195 -2.59 12.82 0.95
CA LYS A 195 -1.31 12.69 0.24
C LYS A 195 -1.44 12.96 -1.27
N GLN A 196 -2.57 12.58 -1.88
CA GLN A 196 -2.80 12.84 -3.30
C GLN A 196 -2.81 14.33 -3.63
N ASN A 197 -3.50 15.13 -2.81
CA ASN A 197 -3.52 16.59 -3.01
C ASN A 197 -2.12 17.19 -2.92
N LEU A 198 -1.30 16.70 -2.01
CA LEU A 198 0.08 17.13 -1.84
C LEU A 198 0.94 16.74 -3.06
N ARG A 199 0.84 15.50 -3.54
CA ARG A 199 1.54 15.04 -4.76
C ARG A 199 1.16 15.89 -5.97
N GLU A 200 -0.15 16.13 -6.19
CA GLU A 200 -0.62 16.97 -7.29
C GLU A 200 -0.13 18.41 -7.18
N ALA A 201 -0.17 19.01 -5.98
CA ALA A 201 0.32 20.38 -5.78
C ALA A 201 1.82 20.49 -6.07
N MET A 202 2.63 19.53 -5.60
CA MET A 202 4.07 19.48 -5.83
C MET A 202 4.40 19.35 -7.32
N LEU A 203 3.77 18.39 -8.02
CA LEU A 203 4.05 18.19 -9.44
C LEU A 203 3.56 19.36 -10.30
N LYS A 204 2.42 19.97 -9.96
CA LYS A 204 1.96 21.22 -10.60
C LYS A 204 2.99 22.34 -10.48
N HIS A 205 3.53 22.50 -9.26
CA HIS A 205 4.59 23.48 -9.02
C HIS A 205 5.84 23.16 -9.87
N CYS A 206 6.34 21.93 -9.82
CA CYS A 206 7.50 21.51 -10.61
C CYS A 206 7.28 21.70 -12.11
N ALA A 207 6.13 21.27 -12.64
CA ALA A 207 5.83 21.41 -14.08
C ALA A 207 5.83 22.85 -14.56
N VAL A 208 5.29 23.77 -13.74
CA VAL A 208 5.27 25.21 -14.04
C VAL A 208 6.68 25.83 -13.91
N SER A 209 7.40 25.53 -12.84
CA SER A 209 8.74 26.10 -12.58
C SER A 209 9.74 25.70 -13.66
N PHE A 210 9.72 24.45 -14.09
CA PHE A 210 10.65 23.92 -15.10
C PHE A 210 10.10 23.97 -16.53
N GLN A 211 8.84 24.38 -16.73
CA GLN A 211 8.15 24.41 -18.05
C GLN A 211 8.23 23.05 -18.77
N LYS A 212 8.12 21.97 -18.00
CA LYS A 212 8.15 20.57 -18.51
C LYS A 212 6.93 19.81 -18.04
N PRO A 213 6.28 19.01 -18.92
CA PRO A 213 5.24 18.09 -18.46
C PRO A 213 5.85 16.96 -17.64
N ILE A 214 5.05 16.43 -16.68
CA ILE A 214 5.51 15.38 -15.78
C ILE A 214 4.47 14.27 -15.75
N ILE A 215 4.90 13.01 -15.88
CA ILE A 215 4.10 11.81 -15.68
C ILE A 215 4.53 11.14 -14.37
N TYR A 216 3.58 10.91 -13.50
CA TYR A 216 3.78 10.27 -12.19
C TYR A 216 3.10 8.91 -12.18
N THR A 217 3.88 7.85 -12.03
CA THR A 217 3.42 6.47 -11.95
C THR A 217 3.58 5.98 -10.51
N ASN A 218 2.50 5.55 -9.87
CA ASN A 218 2.55 5.06 -8.50
C ASN A 218 2.07 3.60 -8.40
N GLN A 219 2.64 2.86 -7.45
CA GLN A 219 2.17 1.54 -7.04
C GLN A 219 0.77 1.63 -6.41
N VAL A 220 -0.02 0.56 -6.57
CA VAL A 220 -1.28 0.36 -5.83
C VAL A 220 -1.20 -0.94 -5.02
N GLY A 221 -1.98 -1.05 -3.95
CA GLY A 221 -2.13 -2.27 -3.15
C GLY A 221 -1.67 -2.14 -1.71
N GLY A 222 -1.93 -3.18 -0.91
CA GLY A 222 -1.42 -3.34 0.45
C GLY A 222 -0.22 -4.29 0.49
N ASN A 223 0.87 -3.89 1.12
CA ASN A 223 2.05 -4.73 1.36
C ASN A 223 2.53 -4.52 2.79
N ASP A 224 2.53 -5.59 3.60
CA ASP A 224 2.82 -5.54 5.04
C ASP A 224 1.92 -4.52 5.75
N ASP A 225 2.52 -3.51 6.37
CA ASP A 225 1.90 -2.41 7.10
C ASP A 225 1.62 -1.17 6.24
N LEU A 226 1.90 -1.22 4.92
CA LEU A 226 1.76 -0.09 4.01
C LEU A 226 0.63 -0.31 3.00
N ILE A 227 -0.10 0.77 2.72
CA ILE A 227 -1.08 0.83 1.65
C ILE A 227 -0.60 1.84 0.61
N PHE A 228 -0.76 1.50 -0.66
CA PHE A 228 -0.44 2.35 -1.80
C PHE A 228 -1.73 2.64 -2.56
N ASP A 229 -2.04 3.89 -2.75
CA ASP A 229 -3.30 4.34 -3.33
C ASP A 229 -3.31 4.39 -4.86
N GLY A 230 -2.17 4.15 -5.52
CA GLY A 230 -2.06 4.33 -6.96
C GLY A 230 -2.24 5.79 -7.33
N ARG A 231 -3.38 6.14 -7.97
CA ARG A 231 -3.71 7.49 -8.40
C ARG A 231 -2.62 8.16 -9.22
N SER A 232 -1.99 7.36 -10.07
CA SER A 232 -1.01 7.85 -11.05
C SER A 232 -1.62 8.94 -11.91
N PHE A 233 -0.83 9.93 -12.32
CA PHE A 233 -1.38 11.08 -13.06
C PHE A 233 -0.33 11.75 -13.94
N ALA A 234 -0.80 12.63 -14.83
CA ALA A 234 0.05 13.46 -15.65
C ALA A 234 -0.34 14.93 -15.53
N VAL A 235 0.68 15.78 -15.53
CA VAL A 235 0.59 17.25 -15.46
C VAL A 235 1.24 17.84 -16.70
N ASN A 236 0.56 18.75 -17.39
CA ASN A 236 1.16 19.51 -18.48
C ASN A 236 2.04 20.65 -17.95
N LYS A 237 2.81 21.31 -18.82
CA LYS A 237 3.74 22.38 -18.42
C LYS A 237 3.06 23.64 -17.86
N GLN A 238 1.73 23.78 -17.99
CA GLN A 238 0.96 24.82 -17.33
C GLN A 238 0.48 24.42 -15.92
N GLY A 239 0.87 23.24 -15.42
CA GLY A 239 0.45 22.76 -14.11
C GLY A 239 -0.98 22.20 -14.05
N LYS A 240 -1.60 21.91 -15.20
CA LYS A 240 -2.93 21.30 -15.25
C LYS A 240 -2.83 19.79 -15.22
N ILE A 241 -3.62 19.12 -14.36
CA ILE A 241 -3.81 17.66 -14.44
C ILE A 241 -4.52 17.36 -15.76
N VAL A 242 -3.90 16.54 -16.58
CA VAL A 242 -4.40 16.18 -17.91
C VAL A 242 -4.77 14.70 -18.02
N SER A 243 -4.32 13.87 -17.10
CA SER A 243 -4.73 12.48 -16.98
C SER A 243 -4.62 12.02 -15.53
N ARG A 244 -5.49 11.11 -15.06
CA ARG A 244 -5.44 10.50 -13.73
C ARG A 244 -6.03 9.10 -13.76
N ALA A 245 -5.31 8.13 -13.18
CA ALA A 245 -5.78 6.76 -12.93
C ALA A 245 -6.72 6.70 -11.73
N HIS A 246 -7.47 5.61 -11.62
CA HIS A 246 -8.30 5.34 -10.45
C HIS A 246 -7.47 5.15 -9.18
N GLY A 247 -8.05 5.52 -8.02
CA GLY A 247 -7.46 5.23 -6.72
C GLY A 247 -7.79 3.82 -6.24
N PHE A 248 -6.87 3.20 -5.47
CA PHE A 248 -7.05 1.93 -4.76
C PHE A 248 -7.34 0.70 -5.63
N VAL A 249 -7.12 0.79 -6.94
CA VAL A 249 -7.25 -0.33 -7.88
C VAL A 249 -6.12 -0.31 -8.91
N SER A 250 -5.79 -1.48 -9.44
CA SER A 250 -4.91 -1.56 -10.62
C SER A 250 -5.58 -0.88 -11.82
N ASP A 251 -4.81 -0.14 -12.60
CA ASP A 251 -5.34 0.62 -13.73
C ASP A 251 -4.31 0.72 -14.86
N PHE A 252 -4.80 0.97 -16.06
CA PHE A 252 -4.01 1.20 -17.26
C PHE A 252 -4.52 2.44 -17.98
N ILE A 253 -3.73 3.50 -17.99
CA ILE A 253 -4.11 4.75 -18.66
C ILE A 253 -3.11 5.11 -19.75
N THR A 254 -3.61 5.72 -20.83
CA THR A 254 -2.80 6.18 -21.95
C THR A 254 -2.74 7.71 -21.97
N ILE A 255 -1.59 8.23 -22.37
CA ILE A 255 -1.23 9.65 -22.39
C ILE A 255 -0.64 9.96 -23.76
N GLU A 256 -1.12 11.02 -24.39
CA GLU A 256 -0.56 11.49 -25.67
C GLU A 256 0.39 12.66 -25.44
N PHE A 257 1.66 12.48 -25.80
CA PHE A 257 2.62 13.57 -25.89
C PHE A 257 2.62 14.14 -27.31
N ASN A 258 2.31 15.42 -27.44
CA ASN A 258 2.29 16.14 -28.70
C ASN A 258 3.62 16.82 -28.96
N SER A 259 4.41 16.31 -29.90
CA SER A 259 5.74 16.83 -30.21
C SER A 259 5.72 18.27 -30.77
N ASN A 260 4.64 18.67 -31.45
CA ASN A 260 4.53 20.04 -31.97
C ASN A 260 4.31 21.08 -30.86
N LYS A 261 3.55 20.69 -29.83
CA LYS A 261 3.31 21.53 -28.65
C LYS A 261 4.37 21.34 -27.57
N GLN A 262 5.17 20.27 -27.68
CA GLN A 262 6.09 19.80 -26.64
C GLN A 262 5.39 19.68 -25.27
N ASP A 263 4.17 19.09 -25.27
CA ASP A 263 3.34 18.99 -24.07
C ASP A 263 2.40 17.79 -24.14
N ILE A 264 1.81 17.42 -22.98
CA ILE A 264 0.82 16.36 -22.88
C ILE A 264 -0.57 16.89 -23.18
N GLU A 265 -1.34 16.14 -23.97
CA GLU A 265 -2.72 16.44 -24.28
C GLU A 265 -3.68 15.98 -23.17
N LEU A 266 -4.89 16.58 -23.16
CA LEU A 266 -5.94 16.18 -22.23
C LEU A 266 -6.41 14.75 -22.54
N GLY A 267 -6.31 13.88 -21.54
CA GLY A 267 -6.75 12.49 -21.59
C GLY A 267 -7.84 12.18 -20.57
N HIS A 268 -7.92 10.92 -20.15
CA HIS A 268 -8.87 10.47 -19.13
C HIS A 268 -8.46 10.94 -17.73
N ILE A 269 -9.41 11.50 -16.98
CA ILE A 269 -9.22 11.93 -15.59
C ILE A 269 -10.25 11.20 -14.72
N SER A 270 -9.82 10.20 -13.98
CA SER A 270 -10.65 9.53 -12.98
C SER A 270 -11.01 10.47 -11.83
N PRO A 271 -12.22 10.36 -11.27
CA PRO A 271 -12.65 11.19 -10.15
C PRO A 271 -11.79 10.91 -8.88
N VAL A 272 -11.70 11.90 -8.02
CA VAL A 272 -11.16 11.74 -6.66
C VAL A 272 -12.27 11.29 -5.71
N ASP A 273 -11.90 10.75 -4.54
CA ASP A 273 -12.87 10.43 -3.49
C ASP A 273 -13.62 11.70 -3.04
N LYS A 274 -14.90 11.55 -2.74
CA LYS A 274 -15.77 12.68 -2.40
C LYS A 274 -15.53 13.22 -0.98
N SER A 275 -14.86 12.44 -0.13
CA SER A 275 -14.56 12.82 1.26
C SER A 275 -13.37 12.03 1.80
N GLU A 276 -12.75 12.54 2.88
CA GLU A 276 -11.72 11.80 3.61
C GLU A 276 -12.22 10.44 4.14
N ASN A 277 -13.48 10.33 4.54
CA ASN A 277 -14.04 9.06 5.00
C ASN A 277 -14.10 8.04 3.86
N GLU A 278 -14.44 8.45 2.65
CA GLU A 278 -14.41 7.58 1.47
C GLU A 278 -12.99 7.12 1.14
N GLU A 279 -12.04 8.03 1.22
CA GLU A 279 -10.62 7.76 0.99
C GLU A 279 -10.08 6.74 2.01
N ILE A 280 -10.31 6.95 3.31
CA ILE A 280 -9.90 6.05 4.38
C ILE A 280 -10.59 4.68 4.26
N TRP A 281 -11.88 4.67 3.95
CA TRP A 281 -12.63 3.44 3.72
C TRP A 281 -12.02 2.59 2.61
N ASN A 282 -11.74 3.21 1.46
CA ASN A 282 -11.14 2.52 0.31
C ASN A 282 -9.74 1.98 0.65
N ALA A 283 -8.95 2.73 1.42
CA ALA A 283 -7.64 2.29 1.89
C ALA A 283 -7.74 1.07 2.81
N LEU A 284 -8.64 1.10 3.81
CA LEU A 284 -8.81 -0.01 4.76
C LEU A 284 -9.34 -1.28 4.08
N VAL A 285 -10.29 -1.15 3.17
CA VAL A 285 -10.82 -2.28 2.39
C VAL A 285 -9.73 -2.89 1.52
N LEU A 286 -8.94 -2.07 0.82
CA LEU A 286 -7.81 -2.55 0.02
C LEU A 286 -6.75 -3.24 0.89
N GLY A 287 -6.40 -2.65 2.04
CA GLY A 287 -5.42 -3.20 2.98
C GLY A 287 -5.80 -4.59 3.47
N VAL A 288 -7.05 -4.78 3.93
CA VAL A 288 -7.55 -6.09 4.37
C VAL A 288 -7.58 -7.10 3.22
N LYS A 289 -8.12 -6.69 2.06
CA LYS A 289 -8.21 -7.55 0.88
C LYS A 289 -6.84 -8.08 0.48
N ASP A 290 -5.88 -7.19 0.34
CA ASP A 290 -4.54 -7.54 -0.13
C ASP A 290 -3.79 -8.37 0.91
N TYR A 291 -3.83 -7.99 2.19
CA TYR A 291 -3.16 -8.75 3.23
C TYR A 291 -3.65 -10.20 3.27
N VAL A 292 -4.96 -10.41 3.27
CA VAL A 292 -5.59 -11.75 3.30
C VAL A 292 -5.17 -12.58 2.08
N HIS A 293 -5.30 -12.02 0.87
CA HIS A 293 -5.00 -12.76 -0.36
C HIS A 293 -3.49 -12.99 -0.55
N LYS A 294 -2.65 -11.99 -0.28
CA LYS A 294 -1.18 -12.08 -0.42
C LYS A 294 -0.57 -13.05 0.60
N CYS A 295 -1.16 -13.16 1.80
CA CYS A 295 -0.80 -14.16 2.80
C CYS A 295 -1.50 -15.51 2.60
N ARG A 296 -2.29 -15.68 1.51
CA ARG A 296 -2.98 -16.92 1.12
C ARG A 296 -4.01 -17.43 2.13
N PHE A 297 -4.62 -16.53 2.89
CA PHE A 297 -5.78 -16.86 3.69
C PHE A 297 -7.05 -16.84 2.83
N SER A 298 -7.99 -17.74 3.14
CA SER A 298 -9.29 -17.80 2.45
C SER A 298 -10.41 -17.12 3.24
N LYS A 299 -10.30 -17.14 4.57
CA LYS A 299 -11.30 -16.58 5.48
C LYS A 299 -10.67 -15.83 6.63
N VAL A 300 -11.46 -14.94 7.22
CA VAL A 300 -11.10 -14.20 8.43
C VAL A 300 -12.11 -14.47 9.54
N LEU A 301 -11.66 -14.31 10.79
CA LEU A 301 -12.53 -14.29 11.95
C LEU A 301 -12.18 -13.12 12.83
N LEU A 302 -13.17 -12.65 13.60
CA LEU A 302 -12.99 -11.58 14.60
C LEU A 302 -13.97 -11.74 15.75
N GLY A 303 -13.61 -11.21 16.91
CA GLY A 303 -14.51 -11.10 18.04
C GLY A 303 -15.54 -9.99 17.81
N LEU A 304 -16.83 -10.32 17.90
CA LEU A 304 -17.92 -9.34 17.87
C LEU A 304 -18.35 -9.04 19.31
N SER A 305 -18.02 -7.83 19.76
CA SER A 305 -18.28 -7.38 21.13
C SER A 305 -19.60 -6.60 21.28
N GLY A 306 -20.23 -6.21 20.17
CA GLY A 306 -21.31 -5.21 20.13
C GLY A 306 -20.81 -3.76 20.19
N GLY A 307 -19.47 -3.55 20.23
CA GLY A 307 -18.85 -2.23 20.20
C GLY A 307 -18.56 -1.76 18.77
N VAL A 308 -18.48 -0.43 18.59
CA VAL A 308 -18.30 0.24 17.29
C VAL A 308 -17.01 -0.17 16.55
N ASP A 309 -15.93 -0.50 17.25
CA ASP A 309 -14.65 -0.90 16.64
C ASP A 309 -14.80 -2.26 15.97
N SER A 310 -15.32 -3.27 16.68
CA SER A 310 -15.59 -4.59 16.11
C SER A 310 -16.59 -4.53 14.97
N ALA A 311 -17.59 -3.63 15.08
CA ALA A 311 -18.55 -3.40 14.02
C ALA A 311 -17.91 -2.84 12.74
N LEU A 312 -17.06 -1.83 12.88
CA LEU A 312 -16.34 -1.26 11.75
C LEU A 312 -15.40 -2.30 11.08
N VAL A 313 -14.65 -3.06 11.88
CA VAL A 313 -13.75 -4.10 11.35
C VAL A 313 -14.52 -5.19 10.62
N ALA A 314 -15.65 -5.66 11.15
CA ALA A 314 -16.52 -6.64 10.48
C ALA A 314 -17.04 -6.11 9.13
N THR A 315 -17.45 -4.83 9.10
CA THR A 315 -17.95 -4.18 7.88
C THR A 315 -16.85 -4.03 6.83
N ILE A 316 -15.64 -3.61 7.22
CA ILE A 316 -14.47 -3.53 6.34
C ILE A 316 -14.12 -4.91 5.79
N ALA A 317 -14.06 -5.92 6.65
CA ALA A 317 -13.73 -7.29 6.26
C ALA A 317 -14.76 -7.86 5.26
N THR A 318 -16.05 -7.60 5.50
CA THR A 318 -17.13 -8.03 4.60
C THR A 318 -17.04 -7.35 3.24
N ALA A 319 -16.75 -6.06 3.20
CA ALA A 319 -16.54 -5.32 1.96
C ALA A 319 -15.29 -5.78 1.19
N ALA A 320 -14.23 -6.16 1.91
CA ALA A 320 -12.98 -6.61 1.32
C ALA A 320 -13.03 -8.03 0.74
N LEU A 321 -13.75 -8.95 1.40
CA LEU A 321 -13.64 -10.38 1.16
C LEU A 321 -14.95 -11.08 0.74
N GLY A 322 -16.08 -10.40 0.90
CA GLY A 322 -17.41 -11.01 0.78
C GLY A 322 -17.87 -11.66 2.09
N LYS A 323 -19.18 -11.66 2.32
CA LYS A 323 -19.83 -12.12 3.55
C LYS A 323 -19.55 -13.59 3.90
N GLU A 324 -19.35 -14.44 2.91
CA GLU A 324 -19.07 -15.88 3.05
C GLU A 324 -17.68 -16.16 3.62
N ASN A 325 -16.78 -15.16 3.62
CA ASN A 325 -15.40 -15.29 4.07
C ASN A 325 -15.14 -14.58 5.41
N VAL A 326 -16.19 -14.11 6.10
CA VAL A 326 -16.09 -13.42 7.40
C VAL A 326 -16.89 -14.18 8.45
N ILE A 327 -16.27 -14.45 9.61
CA ILE A 327 -16.89 -15.15 10.74
C ILE A 327 -16.81 -14.26 11.98
N GLY A 328 -17.97 -13.90 12.52
CA GLY A 328 -18.10 -13.18 13.79
C GLY A 328 -18.20 -14.16 14.96
N VAL A 329 -17.38 -13.98 16.00
CA VAL A 329 -17.42 -14.80 17.19
C VAL A 329 -17.86 -13.97 18.39
N LEU A 330 -19.03 -14.30 18.95
CA LEU A 330 -19.55 -13.68 20.17
C LEU A 330 -19.09 -14.50 21.38
N MET A 331 -18.45 -13.88 22.34
CA MET A 331 -17.91 -14.56 23.54
C MET A 331 -18.42 -13.89 24.81
N PRO A 332 -19.72 -14.04 25.12
CA PRO A 332 -20.30 -13.41 26.29
C PRO A 332 -19.72 -13.97 27.58
N SER A 333 -19.46 -13.08 28.54
CA SER A 333 -19.19 -13.41 29.94
C SER A 333 -20.47 -13.25 30.76
N PRO A 334 -20.52 -13.73 32.02
CA PRO A 334 -21.64 -13.48 32.92
C PRO A 334 -21.92 -11.98 33.16
N TYR A 335 -20.95 -11.11 32.86
CA TYR A 335 -21.04 -9.66 33.02
C TYR A 335 -21.44 -8.93 31.72
N SER A 336 -21.54 -9.66 30.59
CA SER A 336 -21.88 -9.05 29.31
C SER A 336 -23.33 -8.56 29.31
N SER A 337 -23.58 -7.34 28.82
CA SER A 337 -24.94 -6.82 28.69
C SER A 337 -25.72 -7.54 27.57
N GLU A 338 -27.01 -7.70 27.73
CA GLU A 338 -27.89 -8.24 26.68
C GLU A 338 -27.86 -7.37 25.41
N HIS A 339 -27.71 -6.05 25.57
CA HIS A 339 -27.57 -5.12 24.45
C HIS A 339 -26.35 -5.44 23.56
N SER A 340 -25.20 -5.72 24.16
CA SER A 340 -23.99 -6.05 23.39
C SER A 340 -24.16 -7.28 22.51
N ILE A 341 -24.87 -8.30 23.00
CA ILE A 341 -25.15 -9.53 22.23
C ILE A 341 -26.17 -9.23 21.12
N THR A 342 -27.20 -8.49 21.43
CA THR A 342 -28.27 -8.12 20.48
C THR A 342 -27.70 -7.27 19.34
N ASP A 343 -26.88 -6.27 19.66
CA ASP A 343 -26.27 -5.38 18.68
C ASP A 343 -25.27 -6.15 17.78
N ALA A 344 -24.46 -7.04 18.34
CA ALA A 344 -23.55 -7.88 17.57
C ALA A 344 -24.30 -8.81 16.60
N LEU A 345 -25.43 -9.41 17.03
CA LEU A 345 -26.24 -10.25 16.17
C LEU A 345 -27.00 -9.44 15.11
N ALA A 346 -27.47 -8.24 15.44
CA ALA A 346 -28.10 -7.33 14.49
C ALA A 346 -27.12 -6.91 13.39
N LEU A 347 -25.89 -6.53 13.77
CA LEU A 347 -24.82 -6.23 12.82
C LEU A 347 -24.53 -7.43 11.91
N ALA A 348 -24.33 -8.62 12.50
CA ALA A 348 -24.04 -9.83 11.73
C ALA A 348 -25.16 -10.15 10.73
N LYS A 349 -26.40 -9.95 11.11
CA LYS A 349 -27.57 -10.09 10.23
C LYS A 349 -27.57 -9.04 9.11
N ASN A 350 -27.25 -7.79 9.41
CA ASN A 350 -27.18 -6.72 8.43
C ASN A 350 -26.06 -6.96 7.40
N LEU A 351 -24.93 -7.50 7.85
CA LEU A 351 -23.80 -7.88 6.99
C LEU A 351 -23.98 -9.26 6.33
N ASP A 352 -24.97 -10.03 6.74
CA ASP A 352 -25.24 -11.42 6.30
C ASP A 352 -24.01 -12.35 6.48
N ILE A 353 -23.27 -12.18 7.58
CA ILE A 353 -22.09 -12.97 7.94
C ILE A 353 -22.43 -14.11 8.91
N GLN A 354 -21.60 -15.17 8.88
CA GLN A 354 -21.72 -16.26 9.82
C GLN A 354 -21.32 -15.85 11.24
N THR A 355 -22.03 -16.36 12.24
CA THR A 355 -21.71 -16.14 13.65
C THR A 355 -21.57 -17.42 14.43
N GLN A 356 -20.71 -17.39 15.46
CA GLN A 356 -20.58 -18.45 16.48
C GLN A 356 -20.71 -17.79 17.85
N ILE A 357 -21.41 -18.45 18.78
CA ILE A 357 -21.54 -17.99 20.16
C ILE A 357 -20.79 -18.95 21.07
N LEU A 358 -19.78 -18.46 21.77
CA LEU A 358 -18.91 -19.21 22.68
C LEU A 358 -18.88 -18.52 24.06
N PRO A 359 -19.81 -18.86 24.96
CA PRO A 359 -19.79 -18.28 26.31
C PRO A 359 -18.52 -18.64 27.07
N ILE A 360 -17.94 -17.66 27.76
CA ILE A 360 -16.64 -17.83 28.48
C ILE A 360 -16.79 -18.10 29.98
N GLY A 361 -18.02 -18.17 30.51
CA GLY A 361 -18.28 -18.25 31.96
C GLY A 361 -17.64 -19.48 32.63
N GLU A 362 -17.72 -20.65 32.02
CA GLU A 362 -17.08 -21.87 32.56
C GLU A 362 -15.54 -21.77 32.60
N LEU A 363 -14.94 -21.18 31.58
CA LEU A 363 -13.50 -20.95 31.54
C LEU A 363 -13.06 -19.96 32.61
N MET A 364 -13.84 -18.90 32.85
CA MET A 364 -13.57 -17.96 33.93
C MET A 364 -13.59 -18.68 35.29
N GLN A 365 -14.64 -19.50 35.56
CA GLN A 365 -14.72 -20.27 36.80
C GLN A 365 -13.54 -21.24 36.99
N ALA A 366 -13.05 -21.85 35.90
CA ALA A 366 -11.89 -22.72 35.96
C ALA A 366 -10.60 -21.94 36.34
N PHE A 367 -10.41 -20.74 35.80
CA PHE A 367 -9.31 -19.86 36.20
C PHE A 367 -9.43 -19.39 37.65
N ASP A 368 -10.64 -18.96 38.07
CA ASP A 368 -10.92 -18.54 39.44
C ASP A 368 -10.59 -19.66 40.43
N SER A 369 -11.04 -20.90 40.14
CA SER A 369 -10.75 -22.06 40.96
C SER A 369 -9.24 -22.37 41.06
N SER A 370 -8.52 -22.22 39.95
CA SER A 370 -7.07 -22.49 39.89
C SER A 370 -6.24 -21.44 40.61
N LEU A 371 -6.73 -20.20 40.68
CA LEU A 371 -6.01 -19.07 41.29
C LEU A 371 -6.48 -18.72 42.71
N ASN A 372 -7.57 -19.38 43.18
CA ASN A 372 -8.23 -19.05 44.45
C ASN A 372 -7.27 -18.93 45.63
N ASP A 373 -6.39 -19.90 45.79
CA ASP A 373 -5.45 -19.92 46.91
C ASP A 373 -4.40 -18.79 46.85
N LEU A 374 -4.02 -18.42 45.61
CA LEU A 374 -3.04 -17.35 45.37
C LEU A 374 -3.67 -15.95 45.50
N PHE A 375 -4.94 -15.82 45.20
CA PHE A 375 -5.66 -14.53 45.20
C PHE A 375 -6.44 -14.32 46.50
N MET A 376 -6.37 -15.25 47.45
CA MET A 376 -7.03 -15.14 48.75
C MET A 376 -6.65 -13.86 49.48
N GLY A 377 -7.66 -13.03 49.81
CA GLY A 377 -7.45 -11.76 50.51
C GLY A 377 -7.09 -10.57 49.60
N THR A 378 -7.05 -10.75 48.31
CA THR A 378 -6.93 -9.63 47.33
C THR A 378 -8.30 -9.16 46.88
N GLU A 379 -8.40 -7.90 46.40
CA GLU A 379 -9.61 -7.37 45.79
C GLU A 379 -9.66 -7.72 44.32
N PHE A 380 -10.89 -7.86 43.78
CA PHE A 380 -11.12 -8.01 42.35
C PHE A 380 -10.60 -6.76 41.58
N GLY A 381 -9.86 -6.98 40.48
CA GLY A 381 -9.21 -5.88 39.77
C GLY A 381 -8.80 -6.21 38.34
N ILE A 382 -7.77 -5.53 37.88
CA ILE A 382 -7.22 -5.64 36.52
C ILE A 382 -6.85 -7.09 36.14
N ALA A 383 -6.44 -7.92 37.09
CA ALA A 383 -6.04 -9.28 36.81
C ALA A 383 -7.22 -10.09 36.23
N GLU A 384 -8.37 -10.02 36.86
CA GLU A 384 -9.58 -10.74 36.48
C GLU A 384 -10.20 -10.15 35.19
N GLU A 385 -10.16 -8.82 35.03
CA GLU A 385 -10.58 -8.18 33.78
C GLU A 385 -9.73 -8.65 32.59
N ASN A 386 -8.42 -8.65 32.76
CA ASN A 386 -7.49 -9.11 31.73
C ASN A 386 -7.57 -10.61 31.45
N LEU A 387 -7.96 -11.44 32.44
CA LEU A 387 -8.23 -12.86 32.21
C LEU A 387 -9.36 -13.06 31.21
N GLN A 388 -10.44 -12.29 31.28
CA GLN A 388 -11.53 -12.37 30.30
C GLN A 388 -11.05 -12.07 28.88
N SER A 389 -10.23 -11.02 28.72
CA SER A 389 -9.65 -10.66 27.42
C SER A 389 -8.76 -11.78 26.89
N ARG A 390 -7.91 -12.38 27.73
CA ARG A 390 -7.02 -13.49 27.35
C ARG A 390 -7.77 -14.78 27.01
N ILE A 391 -8.81 -15.12 27.74
CA ILE A 391 -9.68 -16.26 27.44
C ILE A 391 -10.27 -16.10 26.03
N ARG A 392 -10.82 -14.94 25.73
CA ARG A 392 -11.34 -14.62 24.39
C ARG A 392 -10.27 -14.72 23.32
N GLY A 393 -9.10 -14.14 23.56
CA GLY A 393 -7.96 -14.21 22.66
C GLY A 393 -7.52 -15.65 22.38
N ASN A 394 -7.46 -16.50 23.41
CA ASN A 394 -7.10 -17.93 23.26
C ASN A 394 -8.14 -18.70 22.44
N LEU A 395 -9.44 -18.49 22.67
CA LEU A 395 -10.49 -19.14 21.89
C LEU A 395 -10.43 -18.74 20.40
N LEU A 396 -10.27 -17.45 20.12
CA LEU A 396 -10.13 -16.96 18.74
C LEU A 396 -8.89 -17.56 18.06
N MET A 397 -7.75 -17.60 18.74
CA MET A 397 -6.53 -18.18 18.19
C MET A 397 -6.65 -19.71 18.00
N ALA A 398 -7.35 -20.42 18.87
CA ALA A 398 -7.63 -21.83 18.71
C ALA A 398 -8.45 -22.11 17.43
N ILE A 399 -9.47 -21.30 17.16
CA ILE A 399 -10.27 -21.37 15.93
C ILE A 399 -9.40 -21.05 14.71
N SER A 400 -8.64 -19.94 14.77
CA SER A 400 -7.71 -19.52 13.74
C SER A 400 -6.77 -20.64 13.33
N ASN A 401 -6.09 -21.24 14.30
CA ASN A 401 -5.12 -22.31 14.06
C ASN A 401 -5.77 -23.61 13.56
N LYS A 402 -6.97 -23.92 14.06
CA LYS A 402 -7.68 -25.15 13.68
C LYS A 402 -8.15 -25.15 12.24
N PHE A 403 -8.62 -23.99 11.76
CA PHE A 403 -9.26 -23.87 10.45
C PHE A 403 -8.40 -23.11 9.42
N GLY A 404 -7.25 -22.57 9.81
CA GLY A 404 -6.39 -21.78 8.94
C GLY A 404 -7.00 -20.41 8.56
N TYR A 405 -7.81 -19.82 9.44
CA TYR A 405 -8.41 -18.52 9.22
C TYR A 405 -7.54 -17.40 9.82
N LEU A 406 -7.50 -16.24 9.19
CA LEU A 406 -6.79 -15.09 9.76
C LEU A 406 -7.65 -14.43 10.84
N LEU A 407 -7.11 -14.31 12.06
CA LEU A 407 -7.73 -13.54 13.12
C LEU A 407 -7.46 -12.04 12.91
N LEU A 408 -8.54 -11.23 12.85
CA LEU A 408 -8.46 -9.78 12.80
C LEU A 408 -8.60 -9.19 14.21
N SER A 409 -7.67 -8.31 14.57
CA SER A 409 -7.77 -7.49 15.79
C SER A 409 -8.60 -6.24 15.52
N THR A 410 -9.33 -5.78 16.54
CA THR A 410 -10.25 -4.65 16.45
C THR A 410 -9.78 -3.42 17.24
N GLY A 411 -8.56 -3.43 17.78
CA GLY A 411 -7.98 -2.30 18.51
C GLY A 411 -7.76 -1.10 17.58
N ASN A 412 -8.16 0.09 18.04
CA ASN A 412 -7.98 1.34 17.32
C ASN A 412 -6.71 2.09 17.79
N LYS A 413 -6.29 3.11 17.01
CA LYS A 413 -5.09 3.91 17.30
C LYS A 413 -5.10 4.57 18.68
N SER A 414 -6.26 5.04 19.14
CA SER A 414 -6.37 5.72 20.44
C SER A 414 -6.14 4.76 21.60
N GLU A 415 -6.66 3.53 21.52
CA GLU A 415 -6.42 2.48 22.52
C GLU A 415 -4.95 2.09 22.56
N VAL A 416 -4.34 1.84 21.40
CA VAL A 416 -2.91 1.50 21.29
C VAL A 416 -2.03 2.63 21.83
N ALA A 417 -2.34 3.89 21.52
CA ALA A 417 -1.56 5.06 21.91
C ALA A 417 -1.52 5.28 23.44
N VAL A 418 -2.60 4.94 24.15
CA VAL A 418 -2.67 5.09 25.62
C VAL A 418 -2.39 3.78 26.37
N GLY A 419 -2.12 2.67 25.64
CA GLY A 419 -1.89 1.36 26.24
C GLY A 419 -3.15 0.71 26.81
N TYR A 420 -4.34 1.12 26.39
CA TYR A 420 -5.60 0.50 26.77
C TYR A 420 -5.85 -0.76 25.94
N CYS A 421 -5.06 -1.78 26.26
CA CYS A 421 -5.09 -3.06 25.57
C CYS A 421 -4.53 -4.16 26.49
N THR A 422 -4.91 -5.40 26.24
CA THR A 422 -4.48 -6.56 27.01
C THR A 422 -3.55 -7.42 26.16
N LEU A 423 -2.27 -7.51 26.60
CA LEU A 423 -1.29 -8.38 25.97
C LEU A 423 -1.77 -9.86 26.03
N TYR A 424 -1.71 -10.56 24.92
CA TYR A 424 -2.25 -11.91 24.72
C TYR A 424 -3.78 -12.00 24.84
N GLY A 425 -4.50 -10.88 24.79
CA GLY A 425 -5.95 -10.79 24.84
C GLY A 425 -6.52 -10.18 23.56
N ASP A 426 -7.00 -8.94 23.66
CA ASP A 426 -7.58 -8.18 22.53
C ASP A 426 -6.57 -7.77 21.46
N MET A 427 -5.26 -7.82 21.78
CA MET A 427 -4.17 -7.61 20.80
C MET A 427 -3.88 -8.84 19.95
N ASN A 428 -4.50 -10.00 20.24
CA ASN A 428 -4.29 -11.20 19.43
C ASN A 428 -4.85 -11.02 18.01
N GLY A 429 -4.07 -11.44 17.03
CA GLY A 429 -4.46 -11.41 15.62
C GLY A 429 -3.29 -11.27 14.69
N GLY A 430 -3.50 -11.59 13.42
CA GLY A 430 -2.50 -11.47 12.37
C GLY A 430 -2.55 -10.11 11.66
N LEU A 431 -3.65 -9.36 11.81
CA LEU A 431 -3.83 -8.03 11.21
C LEU A 431 -4.69 -7.16 12.13
N SER A 432 -4.17 -6.00 12.51
CA SER A 432 -4.87 -4.96 13.25
C SER A 432 -5.45 -3.93 12.29
N VAL A 433 -6.70 -4.15 11.88
CA VAL A 433 -7.34 -3.46 10.75
C VAL A 433 -7.41 -1.94 10.93
N ILE A 434 -7.70 -1.47 12.13
CA ILE A 434 -7.91 -0.05 12.45
C ILE A 434 -6.87 0.51 13.44
N ALA A 435 -5.71 -0.15 13.57
CA ALA A 435 -4.66 0.28 14.51
C ALA A 435 -4.11 1.69 14.23
N ASP A 436 -4.26 2.21 13.00
CA ASP A 436 -3.86 3.57 12.63
C ASP A 436 -5.06 4.54 12.50
N VAL A 437 -6.25 4.14 12.94
CA VAL A 437 -7.48 4.93 12.90
C VAL A 437 -7.84 5.42 14.30
N PRO A 438 -7.79 6.74 14.59
CA PRO A 438 -8.19 7.28 15.90
C PRO A 438 -9.68 7.03 16.19
N LYS A 439 -10.05 6.86 17.45
CA LYS A 439 -11.43 6.58 17.88
C LYS A 439 -12.47 7.56 17.32
N THR A 440 -12.14 8.84 17.26
CA THR A 440 -13.01 9.87 16.68
C THR A 440 -13.28 9.63 15.20
N ARG A 441 -12.27 9.12 14.46
CA ARG A 441 -12.40 8.77 13.05
C ARG A 441 -13.22 7.47 12.87
N VAL A 442 -13.12 6.51 13.79
CA VAL A 442 -13.98 5.31 13.81
C VAL A 442 -15.46 5.73 13.81
N TYR A 443 -15.86 6.61 14.72
CA TYR A 443 -17.23 7.14 14.76
C TYR A 443 -17.61 7.88 13.48
N SER A 444 -16.71 8.68 12.93
CA SER A 444 -16.96 9.41 11.67
C SER A 444 -17.20 8.47 10.50
N LEU A 445 -16.40 7.39 10.38
CA LEU A 445 -16.55 6.36 9.35
C LEU A 445 -17.88 5.62 9.49
N CYS A 446 -18.26 5.19 10.70
CA CYS A 446 -19.52 4.50 10.93
C CYS A 446 -20.73 5.38 10.56
N LYS A 447 -20.73 6.65 10.96
CA LYS A 447 -21.78 7.61 10.57
C LYS A 447 -21.84 7.82 9.07
N TRP A 448 -20.68 7.91 8.40
CA TRP A 448 -20.59 8.06 6.96
C TRP A 448 -21.10 6.80 6.24
N LEU A 449 -20.77 5.60 6.71
CA LEU A 449 -21.29 4.34 6.17
C LEU A 449 -22.81 4.27 6.25
N ASN A 450 -23.39 4.55 7.41
CA ASN A 450 -24.84 4.54 7.61
C ASN A 450 -25.55 5.59 6.73
N SER A 451 -24.91 6.76 6.48
CA SER A 451 -25.51 7.79 5.61
C SER A 451 -25.55 7.42 4.13
N ARG A 452 -24.76 6.45 3.68
CA ARG A 452 -24.72 5.98 2.28
C ARG A 452 -25.70 4.85 1.97
N GLN A 453 -26.23 4.21 2.98
CA GLN A 453 -27.13 3.08 2.84
C GLN A 453 -28.57 3.50 3.18
N LEU A 454 -29.56 2.81 2.59
CA LEU A 454 -30.98 3.03 2.89
C LEU A 454 -31.38 2.49 4.28
N GLN A 455 -30.48 1.71 4.92
CA GLN A 455 -30.65 1.15 6.26
C GLN A 455 -29.35 1.31 7.05
N GLU A 456 -29.44 1.53 8.35
CA GLU A 456 -28.28 1.52 9.24
C GLU A 456 -27.63 0.13 9.22
N VAL A 457 -26.31 0.10 9.02
CA VAL A 457 -25.52 -1.15 8.95
C VAL A 457 -24.78 -1.36 10.26
N ILE A 458 -24.30 -0.27 10.88
CA ILE A 458 -23.47 -0.28 12.07
C ILE A 458 -24.18 0.42 13.22
#